data_4d907e871b8575a429bbba81d3f9ebdc
#
_entry.id   4d907e871b8575a429bbba81d3f9ebdc
#
_cell.length_a   1.000
_cell.length_b   1.000
_cell.length_c   1.000
_cell.angle_alpha   90.00
_cell.angle_beta   90.00
_cell.angle_gamma   90.00
#
_symmetry.space_group_name_H-M   'P 1'
#
loop_
_entity.id
_entity.type
_entity.pdbx_description
1 polymer ?
#
loop_
_entity_poly.entity_id
_entity_poly.type
_entity_poly.pdbx_seq_one_letter_code
_entity_poly.pdbx_strand_id
1 'polypeptide(L)'
;PASETGSNGTILFLTRTYASDSEFWTTVLRGIESILSNANYHLAISIMSDSDLKQLNFPQTISDSSIKGIILVEICDKVVCDALSQFNLPIVSVDMPNVPFEELNGIDVVTMESKKNLKKIINQLIEKGAESFGFVGDLYSPNVSRGFQERYNALSECLAEHQLPLNQKNCLLHQTPEDFRNFQTTVNNLQAMISLPDVFICGNDWTAIQLIYALQFLGFQIPKDICVVGFD
;
A
#
# COMPACT_ATOMS: atom_id res chain seq x y z
N PRO A 1 -20.66 39.93 -19.01
CA PRO A 1 -20.52 39.60 -17.63
C PRO A 1 -20.19 38.10 -17.55
N ALA A 2 -18.92 37.82 -17.24
CA ALA A 2 -18.54 36.46 -16.90
C ALA A 2 -19.27 36.11 -15.59
N SER A 3 -20.08 35.08 -15.60
CA SER A 3 -20.63 34.52 -14.38
C SER A 3 -19.45 34.06 -13.53
N GLU A 4 -19.24 34.67 -12.39
CA GLU A 4 -18.43 34.09 -11.30
C GLU A 4 -19.13 32.81 -10.87
N THR A 5 -18.82 31.71 -11.54
CA THR A 5 -19.14 30.39 -11.02
C THR A 5 -18.14 30.14 -9.89
N GLY A 6 -18.54 30.56 -8.67
CA GLY A 6 -17.75 30.30 -7.49
C GLY A 6 -17.46 28.80 -7.36
N SER A 7 -16.28 28.44 -6.84
CA SER A 7 -15.90 27.04 -6.57
C SER A 7 -16.96 26.37 -5.68
N ASN A 8 -17.22 25.09 -5.91
CA ASN A 8 -18.11 24.28 -5.08
C ASN A 8 -17.51 23.99 -3.68
N GLY A 9 -16.26 24.34 -3.47
CA GLY A 9 -15.52 24.17 -2.22
C GLY A 9 -14.18 23.50 -2.42
N THR A 10 -13.60 23.02 -1.34
CA THR A 10 -12.28 22.41 -1.32
C THR A 10 -12.37 21.00 -0.75
N ILE A 11 -11.70 20.05 -1.39
CA ILE A 11 -11.48 18.70 -0.85
C ILE A 11 -10.09 18.68 -0.24
N LEU A 12 -9.99 18.24 1.01
CA LEU A 12 -8.74 18.12 1.75
C LEU A 12 -8.15 16.73 1.54
N PHE A 13 -6.97 16.67 0.94
CA PHE A 13 -6.20 15.44 0.75
C PHE A 13 -5.18 15.34 1.87
N LEU A 14 -5.36 14.40 2.78
CA LEU A 14 -4.46 14.12 3.89
C LEU A 14 -3.63 12.88 3.57
N THR A 15 -2.31 13.02 3.65
CA THR A 15 -1.38 11.92 3.38
C THR A 15 -0.21 11.93 4.36
N ARG A 16 0.52 10.81 4.47
CA ARG A 16 1.74 10.71 5.27
C ARG A 16 2.99 11.04 4.48
N THR A 17 2.96 10.87 3.17
CA THR A 17 4.11 11.03 2.28
C THR A 17 3.82 12.04 1.18
N TYR A 18 4.88 12.59 0.61
CA TYR A 18 4.75 13.37 -0.61
C TYR A 18 4.38 12.44 -1.76
N ALA A 19 3.36 12.79 -2.52
CA ALA A 19 2.98 12.01 -3.71
C ALA A 19 4.14 11.88 -4.71
N SER A 20 5.06 12.87 -4.75
CA SER A 20 6.26 12.83 -5.58
C SER A 20 7.24 11.72 -5.21
N ASP A 21 7.15 11.16 -4.02
CA ASP A 21 8.03 10.09 -3.55
C ASP A 21 7.58 8.70 -4.02
N SER A 22 6.41 8.63 -4.67
CA SER A 22 5.81 7.42 -5.23
C SER A 22 5.14 7.72 -6.56
N GLU A 23 5.50 6.99 -7.61
CA GLU A 23 4.86 7.09 -8.93
C GLU A 23 3.38 6.69 -8.86
N PHE A 24 3.08 5.66 -8.09
CA PHE A 24 1.71 5.21 -7.82
C PHE A 24 0.86 6.35 -7.22
N TRP A 25 1.30 6.94 -6.10
CA TRP A 25 0.54 8.02 -5.46
C TRP A 25 0.47 9.29 -6.30
N THR A 26 1.46 9.57 -7.12
CA THR A 26 1.42 10.66 -8.10
C THR A 26 0.31 10.42 -9.12
N THR A 27 0.14 9.19 -9.58
CA THR A 27 -0.91 8.82 -10.56
C THR A 27 -2.29 8.91 -9.92
N VAL A 28 -2.47 8.43 -8.70
CA VAL A 28 -3.71 8.54 -7.93
C VAL A 28 -4.09 10.02 -7.73
N LEU A 29 -3.14 10.86 -7.31
CA LEU A 29 -3.36 12.29 -7.09
C LEU A 29 -3.81 13.01 -8.37
N ARG A 30 -3.17 12.72 -9.51
CA ARG A 30 -3.58 13.28 -10.82
C ARG A 30 -5.01 12.89 -11.20
N GLY A 31 -5.39 11.64 -10.93
CA GLY A 31 -6.76 11.18 -11.17
C GLY A 31 -7.78 11.95 -10.33
N ILE A 32 -7.50 12.10 -9.04
CA ILE A 32 -8.33 12.86 -8.10
C ILE A 32 -8.45 14.33 -8.54
N GLU A 33 -7.32 14.99 -8.83
CA GLU A 33 -7.27 16.38 -9.27
C GLU A 33 -8.10 16.62 -10.53
N SER A 34 -7.97 15.72 -11.52
CA SER A 34 -8.74 15.81 -12.76
C SER A 34 -10.24 15.77 -12.53
N ILE A 35 -10.73 14.87 -11.68
CA ILE A 35 -12.15 14.74 -11.36
C ILE A 35 -12.65 15.97 -10.57
N LEU A 36 -11.91 16.41 -9.57
CA LEU A 36 -12.28 17.55 -8.74
C LEU A 36 -12.32 18.85 -9.54
N SER A 37 -11.33 19.06 -10.42
CA SER A 37 -11.30 20.23 -11.31
C SER A 37 -12.51 20.27 -12.23
N ASN A 38 -12.88 19.14 -12.85
CA ASN A 38 -14.07 19.04 -13.69
C ASN A 38 -15.38 19.27 -12.91
N ALA A 39 -15.39 18.94 -11.62
CA ALA A 39 -16.51 19.17 -10.73
C ALA A 39 -16.47 20.54 -10.04
N ASN A 40 -15.54 21.42 -10.43
CA ASN A 40 -15.34 22.77 -9.88
C ASN A 40 -15.05 22.79 -8.37
N TYR A 41 -14.28 21.80 -7.89
CA TYR A 41 -13.71 21.78 -6.54
C TYR A 41 -12.20 22.10 -6.59
N HIS A 42 -11.71 22.72 -5.54
CA HIS A 42 -10.29 22.85 -5.28
C HIS A 42 -9.76 21.63 -4.53
N LEU A 43 -8.48 21.33 -4.70
CA LEU A 43 -7.76 20.33 -3.95
C LEU A 43 -6.74 21.00 -3.03
N ALA A 44 -6.83 20.79 -1.74
CA ALA A 44 -5.84 21.17 -0.75
C ALA A 44 -5.10 19.94 -0.26
N ILE A 45 -3.77 19.94 -0.30
CA ILE A 45 -2.94 18.82 0.14
C ILE A 45 -2.30 19.17 1.48
N SER A 46 -2.41 18.27 2.45
CA SER A 46 -1.72 18.40 3.72
C SER A 46 -1.02 17.08 4.07
N ILE A 47 0.25 17.20 4.45
CA ILE A 47 1.07 16.07 4.86
C ILE A 47 1.12 16.04 6.37
N MET A 48 0.82 14.88 6.95
CA MET A 48 0.85 14.65 8.38
C MET A 48 2.05 13.80 8.76
N SER A 49 2.89 14.32 9.62
CA SER A 49 3.99 13.54 10.19
C SER A 49 3.47 12.46 11.15
N ASP A 50 4.30 11.47 11.45
CA ASP A 50 3.97 10.45 12.45
C ASP A 50 3.67 11.06 13.84
N SER A 51 4.29 12.19 14.15
CA SER A 51 4.01 12.94 15.39
C SER A 51 2.62 13.55 15.36
N ASP A 52 2.21 14.15 14.22
CA ASP A 52 0.89 14.74 14.08
C ASP A 52 -0.20 13.68 14.17
N LEU A 53 0.01 12.52 13.54
CA LEU A 53 -0.94 11.40 13.59
C LEU A 53 -1.10 10.85 15.00
N LYS A 54 0.01 10.68 15.74
CA LYS A 54 -0.01 10.20 17.14
C LYS A 54 -0.68 11.19 18.09
N GLN A 55 -0.53 12.48 17.83
CA GLN A 55 -1.09 13.55 18.68
C GLN A 55 -2.46 14.04 18.18
N LEU A 56 -2.96 13.50 17.05
CA LEU A 56 -4.19 13.92 16.37
C LEU A 56 -4.17 15.43 16.04
N ASN A 57 -3.00 15.94 15.66
CA ASN A 57 -2.79 17.33 15.26
C ASN A 57 -3.20 17.50 13.77
N PHE A 58 -4.47 17.73 13.54
CA PHE A 58 -4.97 17.97 12.18
C PHE A 58 -4.64 19.38 11.69
N PRO A 59 -4.49 19.58 10.37
CA PRO A 59 -4.26 20.91 9.81
C PRO A 59 -5.44 21.85 10.14
N GLN A 60 -5.17 23.09 10.52
CA GLN A 60 -6.20 24.06 10.88
C GLN A 60 -7.24 24.27 9.77
N THR A 61 -6.82 24.10 8.51
CA THR A 61 -7.71 24.19 7.34
C THR A 61 -8.89 23.22 7.38
N ILE A 62 -8.82 22.12 8.16
CA ILE A 62 -9.93 21.16 8.27
C ILE A 62 -11.22 21.80 8.79
N SER A 63 -11.10 22.87 9.60
CA SER A 63 -12.21 23.59 10.18
C SER A 63 -12.72 24.75 9.30
N ASP A 64 -12.11 24.94 8.12
CA ASP A 64 -12.56 25.96 7.18
C ASP A 64 -13.90 25.56 6.55
N SER A 65 -14.85 26.47 6.49
CA SER A 65 -16.18 26.23 5.92
C SER A 65 -16.17 25.92 4.41
N SER A 66 -15.06 26.21 3.73
CA SER A 66 -14.84 25.85 2.33
C SER A 66 -14.55 24.35 2.15
N ILE A 67 -14.07 23.63 3.20
CA ILE A 67 -13.81 22.19 3.13
C ILE A 67 -15.12 21.44 3.04
N LYS A 68 -15.25 20.59 2.03
CA LYS A 68 -16.47 19.80 1.73
C LYS A 68 -16.29 18.30 1.89
N GLY A 69 -15.06 17.84 2.06
CA GLY A 69 -14.75 16.43 2.28
C GLY A 69 -13.25 16.20 2.44
N ILE A 70 -12.91 15.00 2.85
CA ILE A 70 -11.54 14.57 3.14
C ILE A 70 -11.24 13.30 2.35
N ILE A 71 -10.08 13.24 1.72
CA ILE A 71 -9.51 12.03 1.15
C ILE A 71 -8.29 11.66 1.98
N LEU A 72 -8.28 10.46 2.55
CA LEU A 72 -7.15 9.91 3.32
C LEU A 72 -6.34 9.00 2.43
N VAL A 73 -5.02 9.18 2.42
CA VAL A 73 -4.09 8.32 1.69
C VAL A 73 -2.95 7.92 2.60
N GLU A 74 -2.66 6.63 2.68
CA GLU A 74 -1.66 6.05 3.58
C GLU A 74 -1.88 6.37 5.07
N ILE A 75 -3.06 6.81 5.44
CA ILE A 75 -3.46 7.03 6.83
C ILE A 75 -4.42 5.91 7.22
N CYS A 76 -3.84 4.80 7.69
CA CYS A 76 -4.57 3.57 7.99
C CYS A 76 -4.80 3.35 9.49
N ASP A 77 -4.57 4.35 10.32
CA ASP A 77 -4.77 4.26 11.77
C ASP A 77 -6.23 4.51 12.14
N LYS A 78 -6.86 3.50 12.75
CA LYS A 78 -8.25 3.60 13.19
C LYS A 78 -8.50 4.79 14.13
N VAL A 79 -7.57 5.07 15.05
CA VAL A 79 -7.71 6.18 16.00
C VAL A 79 -7.78 7.53 15.27
N VAL A 80 -6.97 7.68 14.20
CA VAL A 80 -7.00 8.88 13.35
C VAL A 80 -8.32 8.96 12.59
N CYS A 81 -8.78 7.84 12.03
CA CYS A 81 -10.05 7.77 11.32
C CYS A 81 -11.24 8.14 12.24
N ASP A 82 -11.28 7.59 13.45
CA ASP A 82 -12.31 7.89 14.44
C ASP A 82 -12.28 9.38 14.86
N ALA A 83 -11.10 9.96 15.01
CA ALA A 83 -10.95 11.37 15.33
C ALA A 83 -11.42 12.29 14.17
N LEU A 84 -11.14 11.91 12.92
CA LEU A 84 -11.57 12.67 11.74
C LEU A 84 -13.09 12.62 11.55
N SER A 85 -13.77 11.53 11.91
CA SER A 85 -15.22 11.40 11.80
C SER A 85 -15.97 12.46 12.63
N GLN A 86 -15.34 13.04 13.64
CA GLN A 86 -15.92 14.09 14.48
C GLN A 86 -16.11 15.44 13.77
N PHE A 87 -15.45 15.64 12.62
CA PHE A 87 -15.60 16.88 11.83
C PHE A 87 -16.89 16.91 10.99
N ASN A 88 -17.68 15.84 10.98
CA ASN A 88 -18.92 15.73 10.21
C ASN A 88 -18.74 16.05 8.71
N LEU A 89 -17.59 15.71 8.15
CA LEU A 89 -17.29 15.81 6.72
C LEU A 89 -17.36 14.43 6.08
N PRO A 90 -17.78 14.32 4.82
CA PRO A 90 -17.60 13.09 4.05
C PRO A 90 -16.11 12.72 4.00
N ILE A 91 -15.78 11.46 4.28
CA ILE A 91 -14.41 10.96 4.29
C ILE A 91 -14.32 9.74 3.40
N VAL A 92 -13.32 9.73 2.53
CA VAL A 92 -12.95 8.57 1.70
C VAL A 92 -11.52 8.19 2.04
N SER A 93 -11.31 6.95 2.44
CA SER A 93 -9.97 6.38 2.61
C SER A 93 -9.56 5.63 1.36
N VAL A 94 -8.39 5.93 0.85
CA VAL A 94 -7.74 5.16 -0.21
C VAL A 94 -6.67 4.31 0.45
N ASP A 95 -6.77 3.00 0.25
CA ASP A 95 -5.93 2.02 0.92
C ASP A 95 -6.20 1.95 2.45
N MET A 96 -7.07 1.13 2.83
CA MET A 96 -7.80 0.97 4.07
C MET A 96 -6.97 0.71 5.33
N PRO A 97 -7.43 1.17 6.50
CA PRO A 97 -6.97 0.68 7.80
C PRO A 97 -7.09 -0.85 7.92
N ASN A 98 -6.16 -1.47 8.65
CA ASN A 98 -6.19 -2.92 8.91
C ASN A 98 -7.22 -3.27 10.02
N VAL A 99 -8.46 -2.89 9.79
CA VAL A 99 -9.61 -3.17 10.67
C VAL A 99 -10.80 -3.59 9.82
N PRO A 100 -11.78 -4.32 10.38
CA PRO A 100 -13.03 -4.65 9.70
C PRO A 100 -13.77 -3.39 9.23
N PHE A 101 -14.45 -3.49 8.09
CA PHE A 101 -15.24 -2.35 7.54
C PHE A 101 -16.28 -1.82 8.52
N GLU A 102 -16.87 -2.72 9.30
CA GLU A 102 -17.90 -2.43 10.28
C GLU A 102 -17.40 -1.54 11.43
N GLU A 103 -16.09 -1.48 11.60
CA GLU A 103 -15.44 -0.64 12.62
C GLU A 103 -15.08 0.76 12.09
N LEU A 104 -15.26 1.03 10.80
CA LEU A 104 -15.00 2.33 10.18
C LEU A 104 -16.26 3.16 10.13
N ASN A 105 -16.53 3.90 11.18
CA ASN A 105 -17.75 4.72 11.30
C ASN A 105 -17.71 5.92 10.34
N GLY A 106 -18.59 5.91 9.32
CA GLY A 106 -18.79 7.06 8.43
C GLY A 106 -17.65 7.35 7.46
N ILE A 107 -16.78 6.35 7.18
CA ILE A 107 -15.69 6.47 6.20
C ILE A 107 -15.96 5.50 5.06
N ASP A 108 -16.05 6.01 3.85
CA ASP A 108 -16.06 5.21 2.64
C ASP A 108 -14.63 4.77 2.31
N VAL A 109 -14.48 3.58 1.71
CA VAL A 109 -13.17 3.01 1.43
C VAL A 109 -13.05 2.61 -0.03
N VAL A 110 -11.93 2.99 -0.64
CA VAL A 110 -11.54 2.55 -1.98
C VAL A 110 -10.24 1.75 -1.87
N THR A 111 -10.30 0.48 -2.21
CA THR A 111 -9.14 -0.42 -2.21
C THR A 111 -8.96 -1.08 -3.57
N MET A 112 -7.74 -1.54 -3.84
CA MET A 112 -7.49 -2.42 -4.97
C MET A 112 -7.86 -3.86 -4.60
N GLU A 113 -8.40 -4.59 -5.57
CA GLU A 113 -8.63 -6.02 -5.42
C GLU A 113 -7.30 -6.78 -5.54
N SER A 114 -6.70 -7.13 -4.41
CA SER A 114 -5.42 -7.81 -4.34
C SER A 114 -5.56 -9.34 -4.30
N LYS A 115 -6.49 -9.83 -3.50
CA LYS A 115 -6.56 -11.23 -3.08
C LYS A 115 -6.88 -12.19 -4.23
N LYS A 116 -7.92 -11.90 -5.00
CA LYS A 116 -8.40 -12.78 -6.09
C LYS A 116 -7.38 -12.90 -7.22
N ASN A 117 -6.81 -11.76 -7.64
CA ASN A 117 -5.85 -11.74 -8.73
C ASN A 117 -4.54 -12.42 -8.33
N LEU A 118 -4.08 -12.19 -7.10
CA LEU A 118 -2.87 -12.83 -6.61
C LEU A 118 -3.03 -14.35 -6.48
N LYS A 119 -4.14 -14.83 -5.90
CA LYS A 119 -4.45 -16.27 -5.84
C LYS A 119 -4.48 -16.91 -7.23
N LYS A 120 -5.04 -16.23 -8.23
CA LYS A 120 -5.03 -16.73 -9.61
C LYS A 120 -3.60 -16.91 -10.15
N ILE A 121 -2.71 -15.96 -9.91
CA ILE A 121 -1.31 -16.04 -10.35
C ILE A 121 -0.58 -17.17 -9.60
N ILE A 122 -0.76 -17.28 -8.28
CA ILE A 122 -0.13 -18.34 -7.46
C ILE A 122 -0.58 -19.71 -7.96
N ASN A 123 -1.88 -19.93 -8.19
CA ASN A 123 -2.40 -21.18 -8.74
C ASN A 123 -1.75 -21.55 -10.08
N GLN A 124 -1.61 -20.59 -10.99
CA GLN A 124 -0.94 -20.82 -12.28
C GLN A 124 0.54 -21.19 -12.12
N LEU A 125 1.23 -20.64 -11.12
CA LEU A 125 2.63 -20.97 -10.85
C LEU A 125 2.76 -22.38 -10.24
N ILE A 126 1.85 -22.77 -9.34
CA ILE A 126 1.78 -24.14 -8.79
C ILE A 126 1.48 -25.15 -9.91
N GLU A 127 0.53 -24.87 -10.79
CA GLU A 127 0.23 -25.70 -11.97
C GLU A 127 1.44 -25.88 -12.91
N LYS A 128 2.35 -24.91 -12.93
CA LYS A 128 3.62 -24.95 -13.69
C LYS A 128 4.75 -25.66 -12.93
N GLY A 129 4.50 -26.14 -11.73
CA GLY A 129 5.44 -26.93 -10.93
C GLY A 129 6.21 -26.15 -9.87
N ALA A 130 5.81 -24.94 -9.52
CA ALA A 130 6.39 -24.23 -8.39
C ALA A 130 5.96 -24.90 -7.07
N GLU A 131 6.92 -25.27 -6.22
CA GLU A 131 6.69 -26.00 -4.96
C GLU A 131 7.04 -25.15 -3.73
N SER A 132 7.85 -24.10 -3.90
CA SER A 132 8.31 -23.26 -2.81
C SER A 132 8.11 -21.78 -3.10
N PHE A 133 7.59 -21.07 -2.08
CA PHE A 133 7.23 -19.65 -2.19
C PHE A 133 7.81 -18.85 -1.03
N GLY A 134 8.17 -17.61 -1.32
CA GLY A 134 8.54 -16.62 -0.33
C GLY A 134 7.76 -15.32 -0.55
N PHE A 135 7.70 -14.50 0.48
CA PHE A 135 7.13 -13.16 0.42
C PHE A 135 8.19 -12.10 0.72
N VAL A 136 8.14 -11.00 -0.01
CA VAL A 136 9.01 -9.84 0.22
C VAL A 136 8.15 -8.59 0.39
N GLY A 137 8.19 -7.98 1.56
CA GLY A 137 7.39 -6.77 1.79
C GLY A 137 7.30 -6.32 3.24
N ASP A 138 6.60 -5.21 3.43
CA ASP A 138 6.52 -4.48 4.68
C ASP A 138 5.32 -4.95 5.50
N LEU A 139 5.60 -5.76 6.53
CA LEU A 139 4.59 -6.19 7.51
C LEU A 139 4.88 -5.64 8.91
N TYR A 140 5.74 -4.60 8.99
CA TYR A 140 6.22 -4.07 10.28
C TYR A 140 5.19 -3.22 11.02
N SER A 141 4.19 -2.71 10.33
CA SER A 141 3.16 -1.91 10.99
C SER A 141 1.77 -2.20 10.39
N PRO A 142 0.80 -2.62 11.20
CA PRO A 142 -0.58 -2.79 10.74
C PRO A 142 -1.24 -1.47 10.31
N ASN A 143 -0.64 -0.33 10.66
CA ASN A 143 -1.18 1.00 10.42
C ASN A 143 -0.61 1.65 9.16
N VAL A 144 0.33 0.99 8.44
CA VAL A 144 0.99 1.59 7.27
C VAL A 144 0.30 1.24 5.98
N SER A 145 0.00 -0.02 5.74
CA SER A 145 -0.72 -0.43 4.53
C SER A 145 -1.38 -1.78 4.72
N ARG A 146 -2.66 -1.83 4.47
CA ARG A 146 -3.40 -3.09 4.42
C ARG A 146 -3.01 -3.93 3.21
N GLY A 147 -2.63 -3.29 2.10
CA GLY A 147 -2.36 -3.97 0.85
C GLY A 147 -1.26 -5.05 0.98
N PHE A 148 -0.16 -4.75 1.67
CA PHE A 148 0.90 -5.74 1.91
C PHE A 148 0.42 -6.92 2.74
N GLN A 149 -0.33 -6.66 3.82
CA GLN A 149 -0.89 -7.70 4.69
C GLN A 149 -1.89 -8.58 3.93
N GLU A 150 -2.75 -7.99 3.12
CA GLU A 150 -3.71 -8.74 2.30
C GLU A 150 -3.01 -9.65 1.29
N ARG A 151 -1.94 -9.18 0.65
CA ARG A 151 -1.15 -9.97 -0.30
C ARG A 151 -0.44 -11.12 0.39
N TYR A 152 0.16 -10.86 1.56
CA TYR A 152 0.77 -11.91 2.37
C TYR A 152 -0.26 -12.97 2.82
N ASN A 153 -1.42 -12.53 3.30
CA ASN A 153 -2.49 -13.42 3.71
C ASN A 153 -3.03 -14.24 2.52
N ALA A 154 -3.19 -13.61 1.34
CA ALA A 154 -3.63 -14.28 0.13
C ALA A 154 -2.65 -15.38 -0.32
N LEU A 155 -1.32 -15.11 -0.24
CA LEU A 155 -0.30 -16.13 -0.46
C LEU A 155 -0.43 -17.27 0.53
N SER A 156 -0.46 -16.96 1.83
CA SER A 156 -0.54 -17.98 2.89
C SER A 156 -1.77 -18.88 2.76
N GLU A 157 -2.94 -18.28 2.50
CA GLU A 157 -4.19 -19.02 2.29
C GLU A 157 -4.14 -19.90 1.04
N CYS A 158 -3.64 -19.36 -0.09
CA CYS A 158 -3.55 -20.10 -1.34
C CYS A 158 -2.60 -21.31 -1.21
N LEU A 159 -1.46 -21.13 -0.56
CA LEU A 159 -0.53 -22.24 -0.31
C LEU A 159 -1.14 -23.31 0.61
N ALA A 160 -1.88 -22.89 1.64
CA ALA A 160 -2.59 -23.83 2.53
C ALA A 160 -3.64 -24.65 1.77
N GLU A 161 -4.38 -24.05 0.83
CA GLU A 161 -5.34 -24.74 -0.04
C GLU A 161 -4.66 -25.86 -0.88
N HIS A 162 -3.39 -25.66 -1.26
CA HIS A 162 -2.57 -26.63 -1.99
C HIS A 162 -1.69 -27.51 -1.10
N GLN A 163 -1.82 -27.43 0.22
CA GLN A 163 -0.99 -28.17 1.20
C GLN A 163 0.52 -27.87 1.07
N LEU A 164 0.87 -26.68 0.58
CA LEU A 164 2.23 -26.19 0.49
C LEU A 164 2.55 -25.31 1.72
N PRO A 165 3.73 -25.48 2.35
CA PRO A 165 4.11 -24.65 3.49
C PRO A 165 4.60 -23.27 3.04
N LEU A 166 4.15 -22.19 3.69
CA LEU A 166 4.82 -20.91 3.63
C LEU A 166 5.92 -20.87 4.71
N ASN A 167 7.15 -21.12 4.29
CA ASN A 167 8.29 -21.06 5.20
C ASN A 167 8.70 -19.60 5.41
N GLN A 168 8.54 -19.10 6.63
CA GLN A 168 8.94 -17.72 6.97
C GLN A 168 10.43 -17.44 6.73
N LYS A 169 11.31 -18.48 6.77
CA LYS A 169 12.73 -18.32 6.45
C LYS A 169 12.98 -18.00 4.98
N ASN A 170 12.00 -18.27 4.12
CA ASN A 170 12.03 -17.88 2.71
C ASN A 170 11.39 -16.51 2.46
N CYS A 171 11.00 -15.80 3.50
CA CYS A 171 10.38 -14.48 3.40
C CYS A 171 11.35 -13.39 3.85
N LEU A 172 11.34 -12.27 3.15
CA LEU A 172 11.98 -11.02 3.58
C LEU A 172 10.88 -10.09 4.09
N LEU A 173 10.50 -10.30 5.35
CA LEU A 173 9.51 -9.49 6.03
C LEU A 173 10.23 -8.30 6.68
N HIS A 174 10.13 -7.15 6.04
CA HIS A 174 10.79 -5.94 6.51
C HIS A 174 10.20 -5.49 7.85
N GLN A 175 11.08 -5.11 8.75
CA GLN A 175 10.73 -4.66 10.11
C GLN A 175 10.73 -3.14 10.23
N THR A 176 11.47 -2.47 9.35
CA THR A 176 11.57 -1.01 9.29
C THR A 176 11.58 -0.52 7.85
N PRO A 177 11.23 0.76 7.57
CA PRO A 177 11.31 1.33 6.23
C PRO A 177 12.73 1.29 5.63
N GLU A 178 13.77 1.29 6.47
CA GLU A 178 15.17 1.27 6.03
C GLU A 178 15.56 -0.10 5.48
N ASP A 179 14.96 -1.19 5.97
CA ASP A 179 15.34 -2.55 5.60
C ASP A 179 15.24 -2.81 4.10
N PHE A 180 14.23 -2.29 3.44
CA PHE A 180 14.01 -2.52 2.01
C PHE A 180 14.61 -1.43 1.10
N ARG A 181 15.04 -0.30 1.66
CA ARG A 181 15.77 0.75 0.93
C ARG A 181 17.26 0.43 0.79
N ASN A 182 17.76 -0.52 1.57
CA ASN A 182 19.16 -0.88 1.58
C ASN A 182 19.40 -2.14 0.74
N PHE A 183 19.93 -1.94 -0.47
CA PHE A 183 20.29 -3.03 -1.40
C PHE A 183 21.19 -4.09 -0.76
N GLN A 184 22.20 -3.68 -0.01
CA GLN A 184 23.15 -4.63 0.63
C GLN A 184 22.46 -5.48 1.69
N THR A 185 21.50 -4.92 2.42
CA THR A 185 20.70 -5.69 3.37
C THR A 185 19.89 -6.77 2.67
N THR A 186 19.26 -6.46 1.54
CA THR A 186 18.55 -7.45 0.73
C THR A 186 19.47 -8.56 0.25
N VAL A 187 20.63 -8.21 -0.29
CA VAL A 187 21.66 -9.20 -0.73
C VAL A 187 22.09 -10.10 0.43
N ASN A 188 22.44 -9.53 1.58
CA ASN A 188 22.88 -10.29 2.74
C ASN A 188 21.79 -11.25 3.25
N ASN A 189 20.53 -10.80 3.27
CA ASN A 189 19.39 -11.63 3.70
C ASN A 189 19.15 -12.78 2.72
N LEU A 190 19.26 -12.56 1.41
CA LEU A 190 19.15 -13.64 0.41
C LEU A 190 20.29 -14.67 0.56
N GLN A 191 21.52 -14.22 0.80
CA GLN A 191 22.66 -15.10 1.03
C GLN A 191 22.55 -15.92 2.33
N ALA A 192 21.83 -15.40 3.32
CA ALA A 192 21.62 -16.10 4.59
C ALA A 192 20.54 -17.19 4.50
N MET A 193 19.74 -17.22 3.42
CA MET A 193 18.77 -18.28 3.21
C MET A 193 19.47 -19.60 2.89
N ILE A 194 19.01 -20.71 3.49
CA ILE A 194 19.53 -22.04 3.23
C ILE A 194 19.28 -22.47 1.77
N SER A 195 18.09 -22.12 1.27
CA SER A 195 17.68 -22.28 -0.11
C SER A 195 16.73 -21.16 -0.48
N LEU A 196 16.84 -20.65 -1.70
CA LEU A 196 15.88 -19.69 -2.24
C LEU A 196 14.64 -20.43 -2.72
N PRO A 197 13.43 -19.83 -2.61
CA PRO A 197 12.21 -20.42 -3.14
C PRO A 197 12.15 -20.31 -4.67
N ASP A 198 11.30 -21.14 -5.29
CA ASP A 198 11.04 -21.09 -6.73
C ASP A 198 10.40 -19.76 -7.14
N VAL A 199 9.59 -19.19 -6.24
CA VAL A 199 8.82 -17.98 -6.49
C VAL A 199 8.90 -17.02 -5.30
N PHE A 200 9.18 -15.76 -5.58
CA PHE A 200 8.94 -14.66 -4.65
C PHE A 200 7.70 -13.86 -5.07
N ILE A 201 6.78 -13.69 -4.14
CA ILE A 201 5.67 -12.75 -4.22
C ILE A 201 6.09 -11.47 -3.49
N CYS A 202 6.07 -10.35 -4.18
CA CYS A 202 6.48 -9.07 -3.63
C CYS A 202 5.25 -8.21 -3.28
N GLY A 203 5.40 -7.42 -2.24
CA GLY A 203 4.33 -6.55 -1.77
C GLY A 203 3.92 -5.48 -2.80
N ASN A 204 4.86 -5.00 -3.61
CA ASN A 204 4.62 -4.13 -4.75
C ASN A 204 5.73 -4.26 -5.81
N ASP A 205 5.58 -3.57 -6.94
CA ASP A 205 6.54 -3.63 -8.05
C ASP A 205 7.88 -3.02 -7.70
N TRP A 206 7.91 -1.96 -6.89
CA TRP A 206 9.16 -1.37 -6.42
C TRP A 206 10.01 -2.39 -5.64
N THR A 207 9.38 -3.12 -4.71
CA THR A 207 10.01 -4.21 -3.95
C THR A 207 10.47 -5.33 -4.88
N ALA A 208 9.67 -5.68 -5.90
CA ALA A 208 10.03 -6.69 -6.89
C ALA A 208 11.27 -6.30 -7.70
N ILE A 209 11.37 -5.05 -8.13
CA ILE A 209 12.52 -4.53 -8.88
C ILE A 209 13.79 -4.59 -8.02
N GLN A 210 13.72 -4.16 -6.75
CA GLN A 210 14.87 -4.25 -5.84
C GLN A 210 15.32 -5.70 -5.63
N LEU A 211 14.38 -6.62 -5.45
CA LEU A 211 14.66 -8.04 -5.33
C LEU A 211 15.31 -8.62 -6.59
N ILE A 212 14.79 -8.28 -7.77
CA ILE A 212 15.35 -8.72 -9.05
C ILE A 212 16.82 -8.29 -9.18
N TYR A 213 17.13 -7.03 -8.87
CA TYR A 213 18.53 -6.55 -8.90
C TYR A 213 19.41 -7.32 -7.92
N ALA A 214 18.93 -7.59 -6.71
CA ALA A 214 19.71 -8.35 -5.73
C ALA A 214 19.93 -9.81 -6.17
N LEU A 215 18.92 -10.48 -6.73
CA LEU A 215 19.04 -11.83 -7.26
C LEU A 215 19.99 -11.89 -8.46
N GLN A 216 19.89 -10.93 -9.39
CA GLN A 216 20.81 -10.84 -10.53
C GLN A 216 22.26 -10.58 -10.09
N PHE A 217 22.46 -9.73 -9.07
CA PHE A 217 23.79 -9.51 -8.48
C PHE A 217 24.39 -10.80 -7.91
N LEU A 218 23.54 -11.68 -7.35
CA LEU A 218 23.92 -13.00 -6.86
C LEU A 218 24.08 -14.06 -7.97
N GLY A 219 23.83 -13.71 -9.23
CA GLY A 219 24.03 -14.56 -10.40
C GLY A 219 22.81 -15.36 -10.85
N PHE A 220 21.63 -15.13 -10.26
CA PHE A 220 20.38 -15.79 -10.66
C PHE A 220 19.76 -15.17 -11.91
N GLN A 221 19.19 -16.01 -12.77
CA GLN A 221 18.44 -15.58 -13.95
C GLN A 221 16.95 -15.55 -13.66
N ILE A 222 16.32 -14.39 -13.83
CA ILE A 222 14.88 -14.20 -13.63
C ILE A 222 14.19 -14.17 -15.00
N PRO A 223 13.12 -14.93 -15.24
CA PRO A 223 12.41 -15.85 -14.33
C PRO A 223 12.91 -17.30 -14.37
N LYS A 224 14.04 -17.59 -15.00
CA LYS A 224 14.50 -18.96 -15.29
C LYS A 224 14.83 -19.76 -14.04
N ASP A 225 15.61 -19.18 -13.13
CA ASP A 225 16.04 -19.85 -11.90
C ASP A 225 15.07 -19.56 -10.76
N ILE A 226 14.55 -18.34 -10.69
CA ILE A 226 13.60 -17.87 -9.68
C ILE A 226 12.56 -16.98 -10.37
N CYS A 227 11.28 -17.21 -10.08
CA CYS A 227 10.21 -16.34 -10.54
C CYS A 227 9.97 -15.22 -9.51
N VAL A 228 9.74 -14.02 -9.98
CA VAL A 228 9.38 -12.86 -9.13
C VAL A 228 8.07 -12.27 -9.63
N VAL A 229 7.13 -12.07 -8.72
CA VAL A 229 5.82 -11.47 -8.97
C VAL A 229 5.73 -10.18 -8.19
N GLY A 230 5.52 -9.07 -8.87
CA GLY A 230 5.20 -7.78 -8.30
C GLY A 230 3.68 -7.53 -8.21
N PHE A 231 3.34 -6.34 -7.77
CA PHE A 231 1.97 -5.86 -7.68
C PHE A 231 1.98 -4.33 -7.69
N ASP A 232 1.19 -3.71 -8.59
CA ASP A 232 0.95 -2.27 -8.62
C ASP A 232 -0.43 -1.92 -9.18
#